data_338b1ce685a19e9c095d7c03060e8be5
#
_entry.id   338b1ce685a19e9c095d7c03060e8be5
#
_cell.length_a   1.000
_cell.length_b   1.000
_cell.length_c   1.000
_cell.angle_alpha   90.00
_cell.angle_beta   90.00
_cell.angle_gamma   90.00
#
_symmetry.space_group_name_H-M   'P 1'
#
loop_
_entity.id
_entity.type
_entity.pdbx_description
1 polymer ?
#
loop_
_entity_poly.entity_id
_entity_poly.type
_entity_poly.pdbx_seq_one_letter_code
_entity_poly.pdbx_strand_id
1 'polypeptide(L)'
;MKHSIFAAMLFLSLCLFACVSTAETLECIVREGQYVNVRNQPSSGAATWGVLHTGDLIDVNPAEIRNGFFKTQYKNHTAYVSVKYFEIAVEQDFVVEANGRVRMRKTPGGSADGFIQPGTRVHVMAWRYDGKGSKWARCAGGSYIIADYLSAVP
;
A
#
# COMPACT_ATOMS: atom_id res chain seq x y z
N MET A 1 -31.49 52.91 -43.02
CA MET A 1 -31.03 51.54 -43.02
C MET A 1 -30.06 51.34 -41.86
N LYS A 2 -30.50 50.65 -40.83
CA LYS A 2 -29.72 50.44 -39.58
C LYS A 2 -29.26 48.98 -39.54
N HIS A 3 -27.98 48.79 -39.69
CA HIS A 3 -27.39 47.45 -39.54
C HIS A 3 -27.03 47.23 -38.05
N SER A 4 -27.76 46.33 -37.40
CA SER A 4 -27.48 45.86 -36.05
C SER A 4 -26.47 44.74 -36.12
N ILE A 5 -25.30 44.93 -35.55
CA ILE A 5 -24.28 43.92 -35.41
C ILE A 5 -24.50 43.21 -34.06
N PHE A 6 -24.98 41.98 -34.10
CA PHE A 6 -25.04 41.10 -32.92
C PHE A 6 -23.68 40.53 -32.62
N ALA A 7 -23.02 41.00 -31.58
CA ALA A 7 -21.81 40.38 -31.04
C ALA A 7 -22.21 39.14 -30.21
N ALA A 8 -21.93 37.96 -30.75
CA ALA A 8 -22.06 36.72 -30.03
C ALA A 8 -20.88 36.56 -29.07
N MET A 9 -21.15 36.72 -27.76
CA MET A 9 -20.20 36.47 -26.68
C MET A 9 -20.16 34.97 -26.44
N LEU A 10 -19.10 34.33 -26.91
CA LEU A 10 -18.82 32.89 -26.65
C LEU A 10 -18.22 32.76 -25.25
N PHE A 11 -19.05 32.39 -24.27
CA PHE A 11 -18.60 32.04 -22.93
C PHE A 11 -17.91 30.66 -23.01
N LEU A 12 -16.58 30.66 -23.07
CA LEU A 12 -15.77 29.47 -22.92
C LEU A 12 -15.72 29.09 -21.43
N SER A 13 -16.66 28.24 -21.00
CA SER A 13 -16.67 27.67 -19.64
C SER A 13 -15.51 26.68 -19.55
N LEU A 14 -14.38 27.14 -18.98
CA LEU A 14 -13.26 26.31 -18.63
C LEU A 14 -13.63 25.51 -17.37
N CYS A 15 -14.22 24.33 -17.54
CA CYS A 15 -14.38 23.37 -16.44
C CYS A 15 -13.00 22.91 -15.99
N LEU A 16 -12.45 23.54 -14.96
CA LEU A 16 -11.37 22.96 -14.16
C LEU A 16 -11.92 21.69 -13.48
N PHE A 17 -11.73 20.54 -14.09
CA PHE A 17 -11.81 19.28 -13.37
C PHE A 17 -10.64 19.27 -12.36
N ALA A 18 -10.90 19.70 -11.15
CA ALA A 18 -10.04 19.41 -10.03
C ALA A 18 -10.05 17.87 -9.90
N CYS A 19 -8.98 17.21 -10.35
CA CYS A 19 -8.73 15.81 -10.07
C CYS A 19 -8.51 15.71 -8.56
N VAL A 20 -9.58 15.44 -7.81
CA VAL A 20 -9.49 15.09 -6.40
C VAL A 20 -8.86 13.71 -6.39
N SER A 21 -7.55 13.65 -6.22
CA SER A 21 -6.85 12.41 -5.89
C SER A 21 -7.36 11.97 -4.52
N THR A 22 -8.37 11.12 -4.51
CA THR A 22 -8.77 10.42 -3.30
C THR A 22 -7.59 9.54 -2.91
N ALA A 23 -6.95 9.86 -1.80
CA ALA A 23 -5.90 9.01 -1.25
C ALA A 23 -6.49 7.61 -1.06
N GLU A 24 -5.93 6.62 -1.77
CA GLU A 24 -6.37 5.24 -1.67
C GLU A 24 -6.04 4.73 -0.26
N THR A 25 -7.08 4.48 0.53
CA THR A 25 -6.93 3.82 1.82
C THR A 25 -7.11 2.32 1.65
N LEU A 26 -6.25 1.55 2.31
CA LEU A 26 -6.31 0.09 2.30
C LEU A 26 -6.58 -0.40 3.71
N GLU A 27 -7.48 -1.37 3.82
CA GLU A 27 -7.71 -2.08 5.07
C GLU A 27 -6.58 -3.09 5.31
N CYS A 28 -5.91 -2.96 6.45
CA CYS A 28 -4.85 -3.85 6.89
C CYS A 28 -5.27 -4.60 8.14
N ILE A 29 -4.87 -5.87 8.24
CA ILE A 29 -5.10 -6.71 9.41
C ILE A 29 -3.81 -6.87 10.22
N VAL A 30 -3.92 -6.83 11.54
CA VAL A 30 -2.84 -7.22 12.46
C VAL A 30 -2.59 -8.72 12.34
N ARG A 31 -1.36 -9.10 12.04
CA ARG A 31 -0.94 -10.49 11.82
C ARG A 31 -1.10 -11.33 13.08
N GLU A 32 -1.29 -12.62 12.89
CA GLU A 32 -1.40 -13.61 13.97
C GLU A 32 -0.19 -13.55 14.93
N GLY A 33 -0.47 -13.66 16.23
CA GLY A 33 0.53 -13.63 17.29
C GLY A 33 1.18 -12.26 17.54
N GLN A 34 0.61 -11.17 17.00
CA GLN A 34 1.19 -9.84 17.15
C GLN A 34 0.36 -8.90 18.02
N TYR A 35 1.05 -8.02 18.73
CA TYR A 35 0.51 -6.86 19.42
C TYR A 35 1.15 -5.61 18.83
N VAL A 36 0.35 -4.58 18.53
CA VAL A 36 0.84 -3.38 17.85
C VAL A 36 0.52 -2.16 18.69
N ASN A 37 1.56 -1.47 19.16
CA ASN A 37 1.39 -0.18 19.82
C ASN A 37 0.93 0.87 18.81
N VAL A 38 -0.17 1.54 19.13
CA VAL A 38 -0.66 2.73 18.44
C VAL A 38 0.00 3.95 19.04
N ARG A 39 0.77 4.71 18.24
CA ARG A 39 1.66 5.76 18.73
C ARG A 39 1.24 7.13 18.22
N ASN A 40 1.59 8.18 18.95
CA ASN A 40 1.30 9.57 18.56
C ASN A 40 2.29 10.14 17.52
N GLN A 41 3.41 9.46 17.26
CA GLN A 41 4.41 9.82 16.26
C GLN A 41 5.00 8.57 15.60
N PRO A 42 5.55 8.68 14.36
CA PRO A 42 6.16 7.56 13.63
C PRO A 42 7.54 7.19 14.18
N SER A 43 7.57 6.71 15.42
CA SER A 43 8.79 6.32 16.13
C SER A 43 8.49 5.24 17.16
N SER A 44 9.41 4.29 17.32
CA SER A 44 9.30 3.23 18.32
C SER A 44 9.41 3.74 19.77
N GLY A 45 10.00 4.91 19.99
CA GLY A 45 10.09 5.58 21.29
C GLY A 45 8.93 6.54 21.61
N ALA A 46 8.00 6.74 20.66
CA ALA A 46 6.90 7.66 20.86
C ALA A 46 5.86 7.13 21.87
N ALA A 47 5.11 8.05 22.48
CA ALA A 47 4.05 7.69 23.43
C ALA A 47 2.98 6.80 22.78
N THR A 48 2.47 5.84 23.55
CA THR A 48 1.46 4.88 23.13
C THR A 48 0.08 5.37 23.56
N TRP A 49 -0.88 5.41 22.62
CA TRP A 49 -2.28 5.73 22.89
C TRP A 49 -3.17 4.50 23.06
N GLY A 50 -2.66 3.35 22.64
CA GLY A 50 -3.39 2.08 22.73
C GLY A 50 -2.60 0.95 22.10
N VAL A 51 -3.24 -0.21 22.08
CA VAL A 51 -2.69 -1.44 21.49
C VAL A 51 -3.74 -2.07 20.60
N LEU A 52 -3.31 -2.53 19.42
CA LEU A 52 -4.08 -3.39 18.54
C LEU A 52 -3.63 -4.85 18.75
N HIS A 53 -4.56 -5.77 18.57
CA HIS A 53 -4.37 -7.20 18.77
C HIS A 53 -4.49 -7.95 17.44
N THR A 54 -4.05 -9.17 17.42
CA THR A 54 -4.24 -10.08 16.28
C THR A 54 -5.68 -10.01 15.76
N GLY A 55 -5.82 -9.79 14.47
CA GLY A 55 -7.11 -9.71 13.79
C GLY A 55 -7.77 -8.33 13.78
N ASP A 56 -7.25 -7.35 14.53
CA ASP A 56 -7.75 -5.97 14.44
C ASP A 56 -7.48 -5.39 13.05
N LEU A 57 -8.46 -4.66 12.54
CA LEU A 57 -8.41 -4.01 11.23
C LEU A 57 -8.14 -2.52 11.40
N ILE A 58 -7.36 -1.95 10.49
CA ILE A 58 -7.14 -0.51 10.39
C ILE A 58 -7.11 -0.07 8.93
N ASP A 59 -7.53 1.16 8.69
CA ASP A 59 -7.38 1.82 7.40
C ASP A 59 -6.06 2.60 7.36
N VAL A 60 -5.28 2.37 6.33
CA VAL A 60 -4.00 3.03 6.11
C VAL A 60 -3.87 3.56 4.69
N ASN A 61 -3.06 4.60 4.51
CA ASN A 61 -2.60 5.03 3.20
C ASN A 61 -1.13 4.62 3.02
N PRO A 62 -0.81 3.64 2.17
CA PRO A 62 0.58 3.20 1.95
C PRO A 62 1.50 4.29 1.40
N ALA A 63 0.97 5.31 0.71
CA ALA A 63 1.74 6.45 0.24
C ALA A 63 2.22 7.37 1.38
N GLU A 64 1.63 7.25 2.57
CA GLU A 64 1.98 8.05 3.76
C GLU A 64 2.87 7.29 4.77
N ILE A 65 3.58 6.23 4.36
CA ILE A 65 4.54 5.54 5.23
C ILE A 65 5.69 6.49 5.60
N ARG A 66 5.92 6.63 6.91
CA ARG A 66 7.02 7.44 7.46
C ARG A 66 7.80 6.64 8.48
N ASN A 67 9.13 6.58 8.34
CA ASN A 67 10.02 5.86 9.25
C ASN A 67 9.60 4.41 9.54
N GLY A 68 8.96 3.72 8.58
CA GLY A 68 8.44 2.36 8.77
C GLY A 68 7.13 2.28 9.54
N PHE A 69 6.37 3.38 9.59
CA PHE A 69 5.05 3.44 10.21
C PHE A 69 3.99 3.85 9.19
N PHE A 70 2.84 3.18 9.22
CA PHE A 70 1.61 3.66 8.62
C PHE A 70 1.04 4.80 9.44
N LYS A 71 0.51 5.81 8.77
CA LYS A 71 -0.40 6.79 9.36
C LYS A 71 -1.81 6.25 9.31
N THR A 72 -2.55 6.37 10.40
CA THR A 72 -3.93 5.91 10.56
C THR A 72 -4.72 6.87 11.46
N GLN A 73 -6.01 6.58 11.65
CA GLN A 73 -6.85 7.22 12.65
C GLN A 73 -7.11 6.26 13.81
N TYR A 74 -6.98 6.74 15.03
CA TYR A 74 -7.28 5.98 16.23
C TYR A 74 -8.00 6.86 17.24
N LYS A 75 -9.24 6.50 17.59
CA LYS A 75 -10.09 7.29 18.51
C LYS A 75 -10.12 8.79 18.18
N ASN A 76 -10.33 9.12 16.90
CA ASN A 76 -10.36 10.49 16.36
C ASN A 76 -9.02 11.26 16.39
N HIS A 77 -7.91 10.58 16.60
CA HIS A 77 -6.55 11.15 16.56
C HIS A 77 -5.74 10.56 15.43
N THR A 78 -4.90 11.38 14.80
CA THR A 78 -3.87 10.87 13.89
C THR A 78 -2.87 10.05 14.68
N ALA A 79 -2.69 8.80 14.29
CA ALA A 79 -1.85 7.83 14.96
C ALA A 79 -0.90 7.12 13.99
N TYR A 80 0.04 6.38 14.54
CA TYR A 80 1.08 5.67 13.80
C TYR A 80 1.25 4.25 14.32
N VAL A 81 1.33 3.28 13.38
CA VAL A 81 1.53 1.86 13.68
C VAL A 81 2.61 1.28 12.78
N SER A 82 3.47 0.43 13.31
CA SER A 82 4.60 -0.11 12.53
C SER A 82 4.14 -1.06 11.44
N VAL A 83 4.55 -0.79 10.19
CA VAL A 83 4.16 -1.55 8.97
C VAL A 83 4.44 -3.05 9.07
N LYS A 84 5.47 -3.44 9.82
CA LYS A 84 5.94 -4.84 9.91
C LYS A 84 4.92 -5.80 10.52
N TYR A 85 3.90 -5.30 11.23
CA TYR A 85 2.91 -6.11 11.92
C TYR A 85 1.62 -6.32 11.13
N PHE A 86 1.49 -5.70 9.96
CA PHE A 86 0.27 -5.73 9.16
C PHE A 86 0.44 -6.46 7.84
N GLU A 87 -0.66 -6.97 7.32
CA GLU A 87 -0.76 -7.48 5.95
C GLU A 87 -2.14 -7.16 5.37
N ILE A 88 -2.22 -7.21 4.03
CA ILE A 88 -3.45 -7.05 3.25
C ILE A 88 -3.68 -8.37 2.54
N ALA A 89 -4.76 -9.08 2.86
CA ALA A 89 -5.11 -10.35 2.21
C ALA A 89 -5.42 -10.13 0.72
N VAL A 90 -4.97 -11.04 -0.13
CA VAL A 90 -5.16 -10.97 -1.58
C VAL A 90 -5.68 -12.28 -2.15
N GLU A 91 -5.01 -13.40 -1.92
CA GLU A 91 -5.32 -14.74 -2.43
C GLU A 91 -5.57 -14.78 -3.95
N GLN A 92 -4.56 -14.39 -4.72
CA GLN A 92 -4.63 -14.30 -6.17
C GLN A 92 -3.35 -14.80 -6.82
N ASP A 93 -3.47 -15.33 -8.05
CA ASP A 93 -2.35 -15.72 -8.89
C ASP A 93 -1.76 -14.54 -9.65
N PHE A 94 -0.43 -14.52 -9.72
CA PHE A 94 0.37 -13.56 -10.48
C PHE A 94 1.41 -14.28 -11.32
N VAL A 95 1.89 -13.61 -12.37
CA VAL A 95 3.03 -14.05 -13.18
C VAL A 95 4.22 -13.13 -12.90
N VAL A 96 5.40 -13.73 -12.79
CA VAL A 96 6.66 -12.97 -12.65
C VAL A 96 7.03 -12.36 -14.00
N GLU A 97 7.05 -11.04 -14.09
CA GLU A 97 7.48 -10.28 -15.28
C GLU A 97 8.78 -9.54 -14.98
N ALA A 98 9.88 -10.00 -15.55
CA ALA A 98 11.20 -9.41 -15.39
C ALA A 98 12.11 -9.80 -16.55
N ASN A 99 13.18 -9.02 -16.78
CA ASN A 99 14.21 -9.33 -17.79
C ASN A 99 15.23 -10.39 -17.34
N GLY A 100 15.06 -10.96 -16.14
CA GLY A 100 15.93 -11.98 -15.58
C GLY A 100 15.36 -12.53 -14.27
N ARG A 101 16.06 -13.51 -13.68
CA ARG A 101 15.63 -14.11 -12.41
C ARG A 101 15.44 -13.06 -11.31
N VAL A 102 14.33 -13.14 -10.58
CA VAL A 102 13.98 -12.25 -9.49
C VAL A 102 14.40 -12.88 -8.17
N ARG A 103 14.97 -12.07 -7.28
CA ARG A 103 15.36 -12.53 -5.95
C ARG A 103 14.13 -12.65 -5.04
N MET A 104 13.93 -13.82 -4.46
CA MET A 104 12.99 -14.03 -3.37
C MET A 104 13.66 -13.70 -2.03
N ARG A 105 12.87 -13.33 -1.03
CA ARG A 105 13.35 -12.93 0.30
C ARG A 105 12.58 -13.60 1.42
N LYS A 106 13.21 -13.74 2.60
CA LYS A 106 12.57 -14.31 3.80
C LYS A 106 11.56 -13.35 4.45
N THR A 107 11.77 -12.05 4.30
CA THR A 107 10.88 -10.98 4.78
C THR A 107 10.91 -9.83 3.79
N PRO A 108 9.93 -8.91 3.80
CA PRO A 108 9.98 -7.68 3.01
C PRO A 108 11.31 -6.93 3.20
N GLY A 109 12.06 -6.72 2.11
CA GLY A 109 13.37 -6.08 2.14
C GLY A 109 14.50 -6.87 2.84
N GLY A 110 14.22 -8.08 3.35
CA GLY A 110 15.14 -8.88 4.15
C GLY A 110 16.17 -9.70 3.35
N SER A 111 16.75 -10.71 3.98
CA SER A 111 17.76 -11.60 3.39
C SER A 111 17.20 -12.42 2.22
N ALA A 112 18.09 -12.83 1.31
CA ALA A 112 17.71 -13.68 0.17
C ALA A 112 17.19 -15.05 0.65
N ASP A 113 16.20 -15.58 -0.08
CA ASP A 113 15.57 -16.88 0.12
C ASP A 113 15.54 -17.71 -1.19
N GLY A 114 16.29 -17.29 -2.19
CA GLY A 114 16.37 -17.93 -3.49
C GLY A 114 16.04 -17.00 -4.64
N PHE A 115 15.72 -17.59 -5.78
CA PHE A 115 15.38 -16.90 -7.02
C PHE A 115 14.20 -17.56 -7.70
N ILE A 116 13.44 -16.77 -8.44
CA ILE A 116 12.34 -17.21 -9.29
C ILE A 116 12.56 -16.72 -10.72
N GLN A 117 12.16 -17.53 -11.70
CA GLN A 117 12.32 -17.22 -13.11
C GLN A 117 11.17 -16.34 -13.63
N PRO A 118 11.42 -15.46 -14.62
CA PRO A 118 10.34 -14.81 -15.38
C PRO A 118 9.37 -15.85 -15.97
N GLY A 119 8.11 -15.51 -16.06
CA GLY A 119 7.03 -16.38 -16.55
C GLY A 119 6.49 -17.38 -15.51
N THR A 120 7.14 -17.50 -14.34
CA THR A 120 6.64 -18.38 -13.28
C THR A 120 5.34 -17.80 -12.68
N ARG A 121 4.31 -18.66 -12.55
CA ARG A 121 3.08 -18.34 -11.83
C ARG A 121 3.31 -18.52 -10.32
N VAL A 122 2.88 -17.55 -9.54
CA VAL A 122 2.94 -17.56 -8.08
C VAL A 122 1.58 -17.25 -7.49
N HIS A 123 1.21 -17.97 -6.43
CA HIS A 123 0.03 -17.65 -5.65
C HIS A 123 0.40 -16.69 -4.53
N VAL A 124 -0.18 -15.48 -4.55
CA VAL A 124 0.05 -14.42 -3.57
C VAL A 124 -1.05 -14.46 -2.53
N MET A 125 -0.67 -14.70 -1.28
CA MET A 125 -1.57 -14.78 -0.13
C MET A 125 -1.87 -13.40 0.46
N ALA A 126 -0.89 -12.51 0.45
CA ALA A 126 -1.03 -11.18 1.04
C ALA A 126 0.01 -10.19 0.50
N TRP A 127 -0.31 -8.91 0.56
CA TRP A 127 0.64 -7.82 0.42
C TRP A 127 1.18 -7.38 1.77
N ARG A 128 2.47 -7.03 1.79
CA ARG A 128 3.13 -6.39 2.92
C ARG A 128 3.96 -5.21 2.45
N TYR A 129 4.25 -4.30 3.37
CA TYR A 129 5.15 -3.18 3.10
C TYR A 129 6.41 -3.29 3.94
N ASP A 130 7.54 -2.91 3.39
CA ASP A 130 8.77 -2.73 4.16
C ASP A 130 8.82 -1.33 4.79
N GLY A 131 9.84 -1.07 5.61
CA GLY A 131 10.02 0.22 6.28
C GLY A 131 10.28 1.42 5.35
N LYS A 132 10.54 1.15 4.05
CA LYS A 132 10.76 2.16 3.01
C LYS A 132 9.51 2.43 2.18
N GLY A 133 8.43 1.65 2.39
CA GLY A 133 7.18 1.77 1.63
C GLY A 133 7.12 0.90 0.38
N SER A 134 8.11 0.04 0.13
CA SER A 134 8.03 -0.91 -0.99
C SER A 134 7.00 -1.99 -0.69
N LYS A 135 6.21 -2.34 -1.71
CA LYS A 135 5.17 -3.37 -1.65
C LYS A 135 5.75 -4.75 -1.96
N TRP A 136 5.46 -5.73 -1.15
CA TRP A 136 5.96 -7.11 -1.25
C TRP A 136 4.81 -8.11 -1.25
N ALA A 137 4.87 -9.06 -2.16
CA ALA A 137 3.96 -10.20 -2.19
C ALA A 137 4.47 -11.31 -1.26
N ARG A 138 3.64 -11.76 -0.32
CA ARG A 138 3.84 -13.00 0.42
C ARG A 138 3.28 -14.16 -0.41
N CYS A 139 4.15 -15.01 -0.92
CA CYS A 139 3.77 -16.17 -1.70
C CYS A 139 3.34 -17.34 -0.80
N ALA A 140 2.59 -18.30 -1.33
CA ALA A 140 2.13 -19.49 -0.60
C ALA A 140 3.26 -20.29 0.05
N GLY A 141 4.47 -20.29 -0.53
CA GLY A 141 5.67 -20.90 0.03
C GLY A 141 6.32 -20.12 1.19
N GLY A 142 5.76 -18.97 1.60
CA GLY A 142 6.26 -18.15 2.69
C GLY A 142 7.33 -17.12 2.31
N SER A 143 7.93 -17.22 1.13
CA SER A 143 8.89 -16.25 0.61
C SER A 143 8.21 -14.98 0.08
N TYR A 144 8.98 -13.91 -0.06
CA TYR A 144 8.52 -12.61 -0.54
C TYR A 144 9.15 -12.21 -1.86
N ILE A 145 8.32 -11.63 -2.75
CA ILE A 145 8.73 -11.04 -4.03
C ILE A 145 8.28 -9.58 -4.02
N ILE A 146 9.12 -8.66 -4.51
CA ILE A 146 8.71 -7.27 -4.67
C ILE A 146 7.62 -7.18 -5.73
N ALA A 147 6.56 -6.40 -5.46
CA ALA A 147 5.36 -6.37 -6.28
C ALA A 147 5.60 -5.84 -7.71
N ASP A 148 6.65 -5.04 -7.91
CA ASP A 148 7.00 -4.43 -9.21
C ASP A 148 7.30 -5.47 -10.31
N TYR A 149 7.56 -6.71 -9.95
CA TYR A 149 7.78 -7.82 -10.89
C TYR A 149 6.58 -8.74 -11.06
N LEU A 150 5.40 -8.36 -10.57
CA LEU A 150 4.22 -9.22 -10.59
C LEU A 150 3.10 -8.59 -11.41
N SER A 151 2.58 -9.35 -12.38
CA SER A 151 1.37 -8.99 -13.14
C SER A 151 0.25 -9.96 -12.78
N ALA A 152 -0.94 -9.42 -12.54
CA ALA A 152 -2.12 -10.24 -12.22
C ALA A 152 -2.44 -11.16 -13.40
N VAL A 153 -2.79 -12.40 -13.10
CA VAL A 153 -3.34 -13.33 -14.10
C VAL A 153 -4.83 -13.00 -14.26
N PRO A 154 -5.30 -12.77 -15.51
CA PRO A 154 -6.71 -12.50 -15.77
C PRO A 154 -7.61 -13.66 -15.39
#